data_5563516a2e7dacb52a52cdc8c1ff2f8b
#
_entry.id   5563516a2e7dacb52a52cdc8c1ff2f8b
#
_cell.length_a   1.000
_cell.length_b   1.000
_cell.length_c   1.000
_cell.angle_alpha   90.00
_cell.angle_beta   90.00
_cell.angle_gamma   90.00
#
_symmetry.space_group_name_H-M   'P 1'
#
loop_
_entity.id
_entity.type
_entity.pdbx_description
1 polymer ?
#
loop_
_entity_poly.entity_id
_entity_poly.type
_entity_poly.pdbx_seq_one_letter_code
_entity_poly.pdbx_strand_id
1 'polypeptide(L)'
;MADDKKIIFSMVGVNKIFPPQKQVLKNIYLSFFYGAKIGIIGLNGSGKSTLLKIIAGIDKDYQGEVVFSPGYSVGYLEQDPKLEPGKTVKEIVQEGVQEIVDTLKEYEEVSERFGDPEVLEDPDKMDALINRQAELQDKIDATDAWNLDSRLERAMDALRCPPEDQVVDTLSGGERRRVALCRLLLQQPDVLLLDEPTNHLDAESIDWLEQHLQQYAGTVICITHDRYFLDHVAGWILELDRGEGIPWKGNYSSWLDQKTKRMAQEEKQVSKRRKTLERELEWINMAPKARHAKGKARLNSYEALLNEDQKEREAKLEIFIPNGPRLGNKVIEAQHVAKAFGDKLLFDDLNFMLPPNGIVGVIGPNGAGKTTLFKMIMGMESIDKGTFEVGETVQVGYADQTHKDIDPKKTVYQVVSGGQEFIRMGGKEVNARAYLSKFNFAGADQEKLCGVLSGGERNRLHLALTLKADANVLLLDEPTNDIDVNTLRALEEGLENFAGCAVVVSHDRWFLDRICTHILSFEGDSNVVFYEGTYSEYEEYKRKTLGDAEPKRVRYRKLIVD
;
A
#
# COMPACT_ATOMS: atom_id res chain seq x y z
N MET A 1 -13.48 -20.45 -28.12
CA MET A 1 -12.87 -21.47 -27.27
C MET A 1 -13.26 -21.15 -25.85
N ALA A 2 -14.01 -21.99 -25.15
CA ALA A 2 -14.31 -21.83 -23.75
C ALA A 2 -12.97 -22.03 -23.00
N ASP A 3 -12.47 -21.00 -22.36
CA ASP A 3 -11.33 -21.05 -21.48
C ASP A 3 -11.71 -21.98 -20.33
N ASP A 4 -11.18 -23.20 -20.30
CA ASP A 4 -11.27 -24.13 -19.17
C ASP A 4 -10.45 -23.54 -18.00
N LYS A 5 -10.99 -22.51 -17.35
CA LYS A 5 -10.38 -21.90 -16.17
C LYS A 5 -10.49 -22.88 -15.02
N LYS A 6 -9.39 -23.57 -14.74
CA LYS A 6 -9.30 -24.53 -13.64
C LYS A 6 -9.47 -23.80 -12.31
N ILE A 7 -10.46 -24.19 -11.50
CA ILE A 7 -10.67 -23.67 -10.16
C ILE A 7 -9.56 -24.22 -9.26
N ILE A 8 -8.83 -23.33 -8.60
CA ILE A 8 -7.74 -23.68 -7.69
C ILE A 8 -8.24 -23.84 -6.25
N PHE A 9 -9.15 -22.97 -5.83
CA PHE A 9 -9.86 -23.11 -4.55
C PHE A 9 -11.21 -22.38 -4.57
N SER A 10 -12.08 -22.75 -3.63
CA SER A 10 -13.39 -22.13 -3.43
C SER A 10 -13.64 -21.86 -1.95
N MET A 11 -14.28 -20.75 -1.67
CA MET A 11 -14.80 -20.37 -0.36
C MET A 11 -16.31 -20.56 -0.36
N VAL A 12 -16.85 -21.28 0.62
CA VAL A 12 -18.27 -21.65 0.70
C VAL A 12 -18.82 -21.19 2.05
N GLY A 13 -19.67 -20.15 2.03
CA GLY A 13 -20.36 -19.65 3.20
C GLY A 13 -19.42 -19.15 4.32
N VAL A 14 -18.28 -18.54 3.97
CA VAL A 14 -17.29 -18.12 4.97
C VAL A 14 -17.79 -16.90 5.72
N ASN A 15 -17.83 -17.05 7.08
CA ASN A 15 -18.19 -16.00 8.02
C ASN A 15 -17.09 -15.84 9.07
N LYS A 16 -16.74 -14.60 9.43
CA LYS A 16 -15.81 -14.30 10.51
C LYS A 16 -16.38 -13.24 11.44
N ILE A 17 -16.42 -13.55 12.74
CA ILE A 17 -16.93 -12.68 13.78
C ILE A 17 -15.83 -12.50 14.84
N PHE A 18 -15.49 -11.28 15.18
CA PHE A 18 -14.61 -10.97 16.31
C PHE A 18 -15.42 -10.58 17.53
N PRO A 19 -15.00 -11.00 18.75
CA PRO A 19 -15.64 -10.55 19.98
C PRO A 19 -15.64 -9.02 20.13
N PRO A 20 -16.70 -8.37 20.70
CA PRO A 20 -17.90 -8.97 21.27
C PRO A 20 -19.02 -9.29 20.27
N GLN A 21 -18.98 -8.88 19.00
CA GLN A 21 -19.98 -9.22 17.94
C GLN A 21 -19.67 -8.52 16.60
N LYS A 22 -18.42 -8.11 16.36
CA LYS A 22 -18.03 -7.46 15.09
C LYS A 22 -17.92 -8.51 13.99
N GLN A 23 -18.95 -8.61 13.14
CA GLN A 23 -18.90 -9.45 11.95
C GLN A 23 -18.09 -8.73 10.86
N VAL A 24 -16.98 -9.35 10.47
CA VAL A 24 -16.02 -8.78 9.50
C VAL A 24 -16.20 -9.40 8.12
N LEU A 25 -16.45 -10.72 8.04
CA LEU A 25 -16.80 -11.40 6.80
C LEU A 25 -18.18 -12.01 6.95
N LYS A 26 -19.01 -11.89 5.92
CA LYS A 26 -20.39 -12.31 5.93
C LYS A 26 -20.70 -13.10 4.68
N ASN A 27 -20.90 -14.40 4.87
CA ASN A 27 -21.44 -15.31 3.86
C ASN A 27 -20.71 -15.24 2.51
N ILE A 28 -19.37 -15.34 2.55
CA ILE A 28 -18.52 -15.24 1.36
C ILE A 28 -18.63 -16.53 0.53
N TYR A 29 -19.06 -16.39 -0.72
CA TYR A 29 -19.10 -17.45 -1.73
C TYR A 29 -18.27 -17.01 -2.94
N LEU A 30 -17.06 -17.53 -3.09
CA LEU A 30 -16.15 -17.16 -4.17
C LEU A 30 -15.39 -18.39 -4.67
N SER A 31 -15.15 -18.44 -5.97
CA SER A 31 -14.27 -19.43 -6.60
C SER A 31 -13.14 -18.72 -7.34
N PHE A 32 -11.93 -19.22 -7.16
CA PHE A 32 -10.71 -18.62 -7.67
C PHE A 32 -10.10 -19.53 -8.74
N PHE A 33 -9.67 -18.91 -9.84
CA PHE A 33 -9.12 -19.61 -11.00
C PHE A 33 -7.60 -19.56 -11.01
N TYR A 34 -6.97 -20.60 -11.51
CA TYR A 34 -5.52 -20.63 -11.71
C TYR A 34 -5.08 -19.52 -12.67
N GLY A 35 -3.98 -18.87 -12.34
CA GLY A 35 -3.41 -17.76 -13.12
C GLY A 35 -4.15 -16.42 -12.99
N ALA A 36 -5.24 -16.35 -12.19
CA ALA A 36 -5.95 -15.09 -11.96
C ALA A 36 -5.11 -14.09 -11.16
N LYS A 37 -5.15 -12.81 -11.54
CA LYS A 37 -4.55 -11.69 -10.82
C LYS A 37 -5.67 -10.89 -10.18
N ILE A 38 -5.74 -10.90 -8.85
CA ILE A 38 -6.87 -10.37 -8.08
C ILE A 38 -6.38 -9.34 -7.09
N GLY A 39 -6.87 -8.10 -7.23
CA GLY A 39 -6.69 -7.05 -6.25
C GLY A 39 -7.84 -7.02 -5.25
N ILE A 40 -7.55 -7.04 -3.94
CA ILE A 40 -8.56 -6.89 -2.89
C ILE A 40 -8.57 -5.45 -2.41
N ILE A 41 -9.74 -4.81 -2.48
CA ILE A 41 -9.96 -3.46 -2.01
C ILE A 41 -11.09 -3.39 -0.98
N GLY A 42 -11.11 -2.34 -0.18
CA GLY A 42 -12.13 -2.10 0.84
C GLY A 42 -11.61 -1.19 1.94
N LEU A 43 -12.50 -0.69 2.79
CA LEU A 43 -12.16 0.17 3.92
C LEU A 43 -11.20 -0.50 4.89
N ASN A 44 -10.48 0.30 5.67
CA ASN A 44 -9.66 -0.24 6.75
C ASN A 44 -10.54 -0.93 7.80
N GLY A 45 -10.14 -2.15 8.18
CA GLY A 45 -10.95 -3.00 9.06
C GLY A 45 -12.11 -3.74 8.38
N SER A 46 -12.23 -3.71 7.04
CA SER A 46 -13.24 -4.49 6.30
C SER A 46 -12.96 -6.00 6.23
N GLY A 47 -11.79 -6.44 6.73
CA GLY A 47 -11.44 -7.86 6.78
C GLY A 47 -10.53 -8.35 5.64
N LYS A 48 -9.89 -7.46 4.90
CA LYS A 48 -8.98 -7.82 3.80
C LYS A 48 -7.88 -8.80 4.24
N SER A 49 -7.06 -8.42 5.22
CA SER A 49 -5.98 -9.28 5.75
C SER A 49 -6.52 -10.54 6.43
N THR A 50 -7.72 -10.46 7.06
CA THR A 50 -8.40 -11.63 7.62
C THR A 50 -8.76 -12.63 6.53
N LEU A 51 -9.27 -12.16 5.40
CA LEU A 51 -9.59 -13.00 4.25
C LEU A 51 -8.33 -13.72 3.73
N LEU A 52 -7.20 -13.01 3.57
CA LEU A 52 -5.93 -13.63 3.15
C LEU A 52 -5.44 -14.66 4.17
N LYS A 53 -5.52 -14.39 5.48
CA LYS A 53 -5.12 -15.34 6.53
C LYS A 53 -5.99 -16.61 6.53
N ILE A 54 -7.27 -16.48 6.23
CA ILE A 54 -8.18 -17.63 6.07
C ILE A 54 -7.77 -18.45 4.83
N ILE A 55 -7.51 -17.80 3.69
CA ILE A 55 -7.05 -18.48 2.46
C ILE A 55 -5.68 -19.14 2.70
N ALA A 56 -4.77 -18.49 3.43
CA ALA A 56 -3.47 -19.05 3.78
C ALA A 56 -3.54 -20.21 4.80
N GLY A 57 -4.72 -20.49 5.38
CA GLY A 57 -4.91 -21.53 6.39
C GLY A 57 -4.32 -21.17 7.77
N ILE A 58 -3.94 -19.91 7.98
CA ILE A 58 -3.40 -19.39 9.26
C ILE A 58 -4.53 -19.13 10.26
N ASP A 59 -5.59 -18.44 9.82
CA ASP A 59 -6.79 -18.25 10.64
C ASP A 59 -7.78 -19.38 10.36
N LYS A 60 -8.01 -20.24 11.35
CA LYS A 60 -8.93 -21.38 11.28
C LYS A 60 -10.23 -21.15 12.07
N ASP A 61 -10.34 -20.01 12.76
CA ASP A 61 -11.50 -19.66 13.58
C ASP A 61 -12.53 -18.88 12.72
N TYR A 62 -13.21 -19.59 11.81
CA TYR A 62 -14.27 -19.07 10.96
C TYR A 62 -15.35 -20.12 10.73
N GLN A 63 -16.54 -19.70 10.29
CA GLN A 63 -17.61 -20.57 9.85
C GLN A 63 -17.58 -20.70 8.34
N GLY A 64 -17.98 -21.85 7.82
CA GLY A 64 -17.93 -22.17 6.40
C GLY A 64 -16.71 -23.00 6.04
N GLU A 65 -16.40 -23.11 4.77
CA GLU A 65 -15.33 -23.97 4.26
C GLU A 65 -14.48 -23.25 3.21
N VAL A 66 -13.18 -23.54 3.21
CA VAL A 66 -12.24 -23.18 2.14
C VAL A 66 -11.68 -24.48 1.58
N VAL A 67 -12.03 -24.79 0.34
CA VAL A 67 -11.69 -26.06 -0.33
C VAL A 67 -10.66 -25.79 -1.41
N PHE A 68 -9.45 -26.31 -1.23
CA PHE A 68 -8.40 -26.28 -2.23
C PHE A 68 -8.43 -27.54 -3.12
N SER A 69 -8.16 -27.35 -4.39
CA SER A 69 -7.84 -28.48 -5.27
C SER A 69 -6.49 -29.08 -4.83
N PRO A 70 -6.34 -30.41 -4.84
CA PRO A 70 -5.11 -31.04 -4.35
C PRO A 70 -3.88 -30.70 -5.20
N GLY A 71 -2.71 -30.62 -4.55
CA GLY A 71 -1.42 -30.45 -5.22
C GLY A 71 -1.01 -29.01 -5.49
N TYR A 72 -1.70 -28.02 -4.95
CA TYR A 72 -1.30 -26.60 -5.08
C TYR A 72 -0.65 -26.07 -3.81
N SER A 73 0.44 -25.34 -4.02
CA SER A 73 1.18 -24.64 -2.95
C SER A 73 0.63 -23.23 -2.74
N VAL A 74 0.67 -22.77 -1.48
CA VAL A 74 0.21 -21.43 -1.08
C VAL A 74 1.35 -20.71 -0.36
N GLY A 75 1.72 -19.53 -0.85
CA GLY A 75 2.66 -18.64 -0.20
C GLY A 75 1.98 -17.37 0.28
N TYR A 76 2.33 -16.90 1.47
CA TYR A 76 1.73 -15.71 2.08
C TYR A 76 2.78 -14.74 2.59
N LEU A 77 2.70 -13.49 2.14
CA LEU A 77 3.48 -12.38 2.68
C LEU A 77 2.66 -11.68 3.78
N GLU A 78 3.11 -11.84 5.01
CA GLU A 78 2.52 -11.14 6.15
C GLU A 78 2.89 -9.66 6.18
N GLN A 79 2.04 -8.84 6.82
CA GLN A 79 2.32 -7.42 7.02
C GLN A 79 3.57 -7.19 7.87
N ASP A 80 3.84 -8.05 8.87
CA ASP A 80 5.05 -8.04 9.70
C ASP A 80 5.67 -9.45 9.70
N PRO A 81 6.49 -9.78 8.68
CA PRO A 81 7.04 -11.12 8.53
C PRO A 81 8.07 -11.43 9.59
N LYS A 82 7.94 -12.60 10.18
CA LYS A 82 8.93 -13.16 11.12
C LYS A 82 9.98 -13.93 10.34
N LEU A 83 11.22 -13.47 10.41
CA LEU A 83 12.39 -14.16 9.86
C LEU A 83 13.09 -14.92 10.98
N GLU A 84 13.78 -16.00 10.64
CA GLU A 84 14.53 -16.79 11.63
C GLU A 84 15.71 -15.99 12.18
N PRO A 85 15.80 -15.82 13.51
CA PRO A 85 16.89 -15.05 14.12
C PRO A 85 18.27 -15.68 13.85
N GLY A 86 19.29 -14.84 13.77
CA GLY A 86 20.68 -15.26 13.61
C GLY A 86 21.10 -15.63 12.18
N LYS A 87 20.18 -15.71 11.23
CA LYS A 87 20.50 -15.95 9.81
C LYS A 87 20.86 -14.66 9.09
N THR A 88 21.63 -14.79 8.02
CA THR A 88 21.93 -13.70 7.09
C THR A 88 20.82 -13.51 6.07
N VAL A 89 20.80 -12.34 5.39
CA VAL A 89 19.84 -12.04 4.33
C VAL A 89 19.92 -13.11 3.23
N LYS A 90 21.13 -13.53 2.81
CA LYS A 90 21.33 -14.55 1.79
C LYS A 90 20.73 -15.90 2.20
N GLU A 91 20.97 -16.34 3.43
CA GLU A 91 20.43 -17.61 3.95
C GLU A 91 18.89 -17.61 3.95
N ILE A 92 18.26 -16.51 4.37
CA ILE A 92 16.79 -16.39 4.34
C ILE A 92 16.24 -16.41 2.92
N VAL A 93 16.89 -15.71 1.98
CA VAL A 93 16.45 -15.70 0.58
C VAL A 93 16.62 -17.07 -0.08
N GLN A 94 17.69 -17.78 0.24
CA GLN A 94 17.96 -19.16 -0.23
C GLN A 94 16.91 -20.18 0.24
N GLU A 95 16.26 -19.97 1.40
CA GLU A 95 15.15 -20.82 1.85
C GLU A 95 14.01 -20.91 0.82
N GLY A 96 13.78 -19.87 0.03
CA GLY A 96 12.77 -19.86 -1.04
C GLY A 96 13.07 -20.84 -2.18
N VAL A 97 14.32 -21.24 -2.31
CA VAL A 97 14.83 -22.16 -3.36
C VAL A 97 15.60 -23.34 -2.76
N GLN A 98 15.20 -23.75 -1.55
CA GLN A 98 15.92 -24.76 -0.78
C GLN A 98 16.10 -26.08 -1.55
N GLU A 99 15.09 -26.54 -2.28
CA GLU A 99 15.18 -27.75 -3.10
C GLU A 99 16.29 -27.65 -4.16
N ILE A 100 16.47 -26.47 -4.76
CA ILE A 100 17.52 -26.24 -5.75
C ILE A 100 18.90 -26.23 -5.07
N VAL A 101 19.00 -25.56 -3.91
CA VAL A 101 20.24 -25.52 -3.11
C VAL A 101 20.64 -26.92 -2.66
N ASP A 102 19.68 -27.71 -2.20
CA ASP A 102 19.96 -29.10 -1.75
C ASP A 102 20.37 -30.00 -2.93
N THR A 103 19.74 -29.80 -4.11
CA THR A 103 20.14 -30.54 -5.34
C THR A 103 21.55 -30.18 -5.78
N LEU A 104 21.96 -28.91 -5.71
CA LEU A 104 23.33 -28.49 -6.02
C LEU A 104 24.33 -29.06 -5.03
N LYS A 105 24.05 -29.05 -3.73
CA LYS A 105 24.90 -29.65 -2.70
C LYS A 105 25.05 -31.14 -2.91
N GLU A 106 23.94 -31.84 -3.15
CA GLU A 106 23.99 -33.28 -3.42
C GLU A 106 24.81 -33.58 -4.68
N TYR A 107 24.71 -32.74 -5.72
CA TYR A 107 25.54 -32.88 -6.92
C TYR A 107 27.05 -32.72 -6.63
N GLU A 108 27.41 -31.73 -5.80
CA GLU A 108 28.77 -31.51 -5.35
C GLU A 108 29.28 -32.71 -4.53
N GLU A 109 28.50 -33.16 -3.54
CA GLU A 109 28.84 -34.34 -2.73
C GLU A 109 29.01 -35.60 -3.57
N VAL A 110 28.13 -35.85 -4.55
CA VAL A 110 28.24 -36.95 -5.49
C VAL A 110 29.50 -36.81 -6.34
N SER A 111 29.83 -35.61 -6.79
CA SER A 111 31.01 -35.33 -7.59
C SER A 111 32.31 -35.53 -6.80
N GLU A 112 32.36 -35.15 -5.53
CA GLU A 112 33.51 -35.41 -4.66
C GLU A 112 33.75 -36.92 -4.41
N ARG A 113 32.66 -37.69 -4.28
CA ARG A 113 32.74 -39.14 -4.03
C ARG A 113 33.30 -39.95 -5.19
N PHE A 114 33.42 -39.40 -6.40
CA PHE A 114 34.16 -40.08 -7.50
C PHE A 114 35.64 -40.27 -7.21
N GLY A 115 36.21 -39.50 -6.28
CA GLY A 115 37.60 -39.65 -5.83
C GLY A 115 37.80 -40.66 -4.70
N ASP A 116 36.73 -41.22 -4.13
CA ASP A 116 36.82 -42.15 -3.00
C ASP A 116 37.40 -43.50 -3.43
N PRO A 117 38.43 -44.04 -2.74
CA PRO A 117 39.03 -45.33 -3.07
C PRO A 117 38.02 -46.47 -3.06
N GLU A 118 37.05 -46.46 -2.16
CA GLU A 118 36.00 -47.49 -2.05
C GLU A 118 35.04 -47.52 -3.24
N VAL A 119 34.87 -46.39 -3.92
CA VAL A 119 34.04 -46.28 -5.13
C VAL A 119 34.82 -46.69 -6.36
N LEU A 120 36.11 -46.33 -6.40
CA LEU A 120 37.01 -46.67 -7.51
C LEU A 120 37.24 -48.18 -7.62
N GLU A 121 37.17 -48.92 -6.51
CA GLU A 121 37.39 -50.39 -6.47
C GLU A 121 36.10 -51.19 -6.73
N ASP A 122 34.90 -50.56 -6.74
CA ASP A 122 33.60 -51.23 -6.86
C ASP A 122 32.81 -50.71 -8.08
N PRO A 123 32.75 -51.47 -9.20
CA PRO A 123 32.04 -51.06 -10.41
C PRO A 123 30.54 -50.76 -10.19
N ASP A 124 29.86 -51.52 -9.31
CA ASP A 124 28.43 -51.33 -9.06
C ASP A 124 28.16 -50.00 -8.32
N LYS A 125 29.05 -49.62 -7.41
CA LYS A 125 28.98 -48.32 -6.74
C LYS A 125 29.29 -47.17 -7.70
N MET A 126 30.23 -47.36 -8.61
CA MET A 126 30.55 -46.37 -9.63
C MET A 126 29.38 -46.14 -10.57
N ASP A 127 28.73 -47.20 -11.08
CA ASP A 127 27.56 -47.08 -11.95
C ASP A 127 26.37 -46.40 -11.23
N ALA A 128 26.15 -46.72 -9.95
CA ALA A 128 25.12 -46.05 -9.14
C ALA A 128 25.40 -44.56 -8.97
N LEU A 129 26.66 -44.18 -8.79
CA LEU A 129 27.07 -42.78 -8.63
C LEU A 129 26.91 -41.98 -9.94
N ILE A 130 27.27 -42.59 -11.08
CA ILE A 130 27.08 -42.00 -12.42
C ILE A 130 25.62 -41.77 -12.71
N ASN A 131 24.76 -42.77 -12.43
CA ASN A 131 23.31 -42.61 -12.63
C ASN A 131 22.74 -41.52 -11.74
N ARG A 132 23.17 -41.45 -10.47
CA ARG A 132 22.71 -40.39 -9.56
C ARG A 132 23.16 -39.01 -10.02
N GLN A 133 24.39 -38.86 -10.46
CA GLN A 133 24.92 -37.61 -11.01
C GLN A 133 24.10 -37.15 -12.24
N ALA A 134 23.79 -38.07 -13.16
CA ALA A 134 22.99 -37.78 -14.34
C ALA A 134 21.56 -37.29 -13.97
N GLU A 135 20.89 -37.98 -13.01
CA GLU A 135 19.59 -37.54 -12.51
C GLU A 135 19.63 -36.15 -11.89
N LEU A 136 20.67 -35.84 -11.12
CA LEU A 136 20.84 -34.54 -10.50
C LEU A 136 21.16 -33.47 -11.55
N GLN A 137 21.97 -33.77 -12.54
CA GLN A 137 22.29 -32.88 -13.64
C GLN A 137 21.03 -32.51 -14.45
N ASP A 138 20.20 -33.50 -14.80
CA ASP A 138 18.94 -33.28 -15.48
C ASP A 138 18.00 -32.32 -14.68
N LYS A 139 17.97 -32.48 -13.35
CA LYS A 139 17.22 -31.58 -12.47
C LYS A 139 17.79 -30.16 -12.43
N ILE A 140 19.12 -30.04 -12.34
CA ILE A 140 19.85 -28.77 -12.32
C ILE A 140 19.61 -28.02 -13.64
N ASP A 141 19.69 -28.71 -14.78
CA ASP A 141 19.46 -28.12 -16.09
C ASP A 141 18.00 -27.72 -16.28
N ALA A 142 17.05 -28.54 -15.83
CA ALA A 142 15.61 -28.23 -15.89
C ALA A 142 15.21 -27.02 -15.05
N THR A 143 15.90 -26.76 -13.94
CA THR A 143 15.63 -25.65 -13.01
C THR A 143 16.53 -24.43 -13.23
N ASP A 144 17.45 -24.48 -14.22
CA ASP A 144 18.49 -23.45 -14.43
C ASP A 144 19.27 -23.11 -13.15
N ALA A 145 19.60 -24.17 -12.39
CA ALA A 145 20.21 -24.02 -11.08
C ALA A 145 21.67 -23.54 -11.13
N TRP A 146 22.36 -23.70 -12.26
CA TRP A 146 23.72 -23.18 -12.47
C TRP A 146 23.80 -21.66 -12.34
N ASN A 147 22.70 -20.95 -12.64
CA ASN A 147 22.59 -19.51 -12.56
C ASN A 147 21.93 -19.03 -11.26
N LEU A 148 21.82 -19.90 -10.23
CA LEU A 148 21.08 -19.61 -9.01
C LEU A 148 21.59 -18.33 -8.32
N ASP A 149 22.89 -18.20 -8.07
CA ASP A 149 23.45 -17.02 -7.40
C ASP A 149 23.13 -15.72 -8.14
N SER A 150 23.23 -15.71 -9.48
CA SER A 150 22.86 -14.54 -10.29
C SER A 150 21.37 -14.23 -10.25
N ARG A 151 20.50 -15.24 -10.12
CA ARG A 151 19.04 -15.05 -9.95
C ARG A 151 18.72 -14.46 -8.58
N LEU A 152 19.37 -14.96 -7.52
CA LEU A 152 19.23 -14.44 -6.17
C LEU A 152 19.70 -12.99 -6.10
N GLU A 153 20.87 -12.68 -6.63
CA GLU A 153 21.45 -11.34 -6.65
C GLU A 153 20.53 -10.35 -7.40
N ARG A 154 20.06 -10.71 -8.59
CA ARG A 154 19.11 -9.87 -9.35
C ARG A 154 17.82 -9.60 -8.60
N ALA A 155 17.23 -10.61 -7.96
CA ALA A 155 16.00 -10.43 -7.19
C ALA A 155 16.23 -9.56 -5.95
N MET A 156 17.34 -9.76 -5.24
CA MET A 156 17.72 -8.95 -4.09
C MET A 156 18.02 -7.50 -4.48
N ASP A 157 18.68 -7.28 -5.62
CA ASP A 157 18.99 -5.94 -6.11
C ASP A 157 17.72 -5.20 -6.56
N ALA A 158 16.82 -5.87 -7.28
CA ALA A 158 15.57 -5.29 -7.75
C ALA A 158 14.65 -4.85 -6.60
N LEU A 159 14.60 -5.62 -5.52
CA LEU A 159 13.85 -5.28 -4.30
C LEU A 159 14.69 -4.47 -3.31
N ARG A 160 15.92 -4.09 -3.67
CA ARG A 160 16.85 -3.34 -2.80
C ARG A 160 16.95 -3.95 -1.41
N CYS A 161 17.12 -5.26 -1.36
CA CYS A 161 17.39 -5.97 -0.12
C CYS A 161 18.69 -5.47 0.53
N PRO A 162 18.82 -5.56 1.87
CA PRO A 162 20.06 -5.27 2.57
C PRO A 162 21.22 -6.13 2.05
N PRO A 163 22.48 -5.80 2.41
CA PRO A 163 23.65 -6.62 2.08
C PRO A 163 23.45 -8.09 2.45
N GLU A 164 23.93 -9.00 1.62
CA GLU A 164 23.67 -10.44 1.75
C GLU A 164 24.25 -11.07 3.03
N ASP A 165 25.30 -10.49 3.58
CA ASP A 165 26.00 -10.91 4.80
C ASP A 165 25.39 -10.29 6.08
N GLN A 166 24.44 -9.36 5.95
CA GLN A 166 23.82 -8.72 7.10
C GLN A 166 22.88 -9.67 7.83
N VAL A 167 22.97 -9.70 9.18
CA VAL A 167 22.11 -10.53 10.03
C VAL A 167 20.72 -9.92 10.14
N VAL A 168 19.67 -10.75 10.00
CA VAL A 168 18.26 -10.29 9.95
C VAL A 168 17.78 -9.61 11.23
N ASP A 169 18.41 -9.89 12.37
CA ASP A 169 18.04 -9.26 13.65
C ASP A 169 18.29 -7.74 13.68
N THR A 170 19.24 -7.27 12.87
CA THR A 170 19.59 -5.85 12.77
C THR A 170 18.75 -5.06 11.78
N LEU A 171 17.89 -5.75 11.03
CA LEU A 171 17.08 -5.15 9.98
C LEU A 171 15.89 -4.34 10.54
N SER A 172 15.60 -3.23 9.89
CA SER A 172 14.33 -2.51 10.08
C SER A 172 13.13 -3.34 9.61
N GLY A 173 11.92 -2.98 10.04
CA GLY A 173 10.69 -3.66 9.61
C GLY A 173 10.53 -3.69 8.08
N GLY A 174 10.80 -2.57 7.40
CA GLY A 174 10.74 -2.49 5.94
C GLY A 174 11.77 -3.36 5.23
N GLU A 175 13.00 -3.44 5.77
CA GLU A 175 14.04 -4.33 5.23
C GLU A 175 13.69 -5.80 5.39
N ARG A 176 13.22 -6.20 6.57
CA ARG A 176 12.72 -7.57 6.81
C ARG A 176 11.63 -7.96 5.82
N ARG A 177 10.73 -7.02 5.53
CA ARG A 177 9.64 -7.26 4.59
C ARG A 177 10.12 -7.44 3.16
N ARG A 178 11.11 -6.65 2.69
CA ARG A 178 11.72 -6.83 1.37
C ARG A 178 12.41 -8.18 1.22
N VAL A 179 13.12 -8.62 2.25
CA VAL A 179 13.78 -9.94 2.29
C VAL A 179 12.74 -11.07 2.25
N ALA A 180 11.64 -10.96 3.02
CA ALA A 180 10.56 -11.93 3.01
C ALA A 180 9.84 -11.99 1.66
N LEU A 181 9.59 -10.83 1.03
CA LEU A 181 9.02 -10.77 -0.31
C LEU A 181 9.93 -11.41 -1.34
N CYS A 182 11.23 -11.12 -1.30
CA CYS A 182 12.23 -11.71 -2.19
C CYS A 182 12.23 -13.25 -2.08
N ARG A 183 12.29 -13.80 -0.86
CA ARG A 183 12.19 -15.23 -0.59
C ARG A 183 10.92 -15.84 -1.20
N LEU A 184 9.78 -15.21 -0.97
CA LEU A 184 8.48 -15.70 -1.40
C LEU A 184 8.33 -15.70 -2.93
N LEU A 185 8.83 -14.66 -3.62
CA LEU A 185 8.80 -14.61 -5.09
C LEU A 185 9.69 -15.68 -5.73
N LEU A 186 10.84 -15.99 -5.11
CA LEU A 186 11.74 -17.03 -5.57
C LEU A 186 11.16 -18.44 -5.34
N GLN A 187 10.34 -18.62 -4.31
CA GLN A 187 9.65 -19.88 -4.01
C GLN A 187 8.60 -20.25 -5.07
N GLN A 188 8.04 -19.26 -5.78
CA GLN A 188 7.05 -19.41 -6.85
C GLN A 188 5.85 -20.32 -6.51
N PRO A 189 5.12 -20.08 -5.41
CA PRO A 189 3.96 -20.90 -5.07
C PRO A 189 2.83 -20.75 -6.11
N ASP A 190 1.96 -21.77 -6.26
CA ASP A 190 0.83 -21.73 -7.18
C ASP A 190 -0.19 -20.65 -6.83
N VAL A 191 -0.36 -20.35 -5.54
CA VAL A 191 -1.17 -19.24 -5.02
C VAL A 191 -0.28 -18.31 -4.21
N LEU A 192 -0.11 -17.11 -4.69
CA LEU A 192 0.68 -16.05 -4.07
C LEU A 192 -0.26 -15.05 -3.40
N LEU A 193 -0.19 -14.95 -2.08
CA LEU A 193 -0.99 -14.03 -1.25
C LEU A 193 -0.10 -12.90 -0.74
N LEU A 194 -0.41 -11.67 -1.13
CA LEU A 194 0.41 -10.49 -0.81
C LEU A 194 -0.43 -9.48 -0.02
N ASP A 195 -0.04 -9.18 1.21
CA ASP A 195 -0.68 -8.16 2.05
C ASP A 195 0.19 -6.90 2.05
N GLU A 196 -0.24 -5.86 1.29
CA GLU A 196 0.43 -4.57 1.10
C GLU A 196 1.90 -4.69 0.60
N PRO A 197 2.19 -5.42 -0.49
CA PRO A 197 3.58 -5.67 -0.93
C PRO A 197 4.31 -4.41 -1.41
N THR A 198 3.58 -3.37 -1.79
CA THR A 198 4.16 -2.10 -2.28
C THR A 198 4.65 -1.19 -1.15
N ASN A 199 4.21 -1.41 0.10
CA ASN A 199 4.66 -0.60 1.23
C ASN A 199 6.16 -0.76 1.47
N HIS A 200 6.86 0.35 1.69
CA HIS A 200 8.31 0.44 1.89
C HIS A 200 9.16 0.10 0.65
N LEU A 201 8.54 -0.09 -0.51
CA LEU A 201 9.25 -0.16 -1.79
C LEU A 201 9.32 1.24 -2.42
N ASP A 202 10.38 1.51 -3.15
CA ASP A 202 10.44 2.68 -4.00
C ASP A 202 9.81 2.41 -5.38
N ALA A 203 9.60 3.47 -6.17
CA ALA A 203 8.90 3.37 -7.43
C ALA A 203 9.54 2.35 -8.40
N GLU A 204 10.87 2.29 -8.47
CA GLU A 204 11.58 1.35 -9.37
C GLU A 204 11.41 -0.11 -8.93
N SER A 205 11.43 -0.39 -7.61
CA SER A 205 11.16 -1.73 -7.08
C SER A 205 9.69 -2.12 -7.28
N ILE A 206 8.76 -1.17 -7.21
CA ILE A 206 7.34 -1.40 -7.52
C ILE A 206 7.17 -1.74 -9.01
N ASP A 207 7.81 -1.01 -9.93
CA ASP A 207 7.75 -1.30 -11.37
C ASP A 207 8.26 -2.71 -11.68
N TRP A 208 9.39 -3.10 -11.08
CA TRP A 208 9.92 -4.45 -11.23
C TRP A 208 8.93 -5.50 -10.71
N LEU A 209 8.34 -5.26 -9.53
CA LEU A 209 7.35 -6.17 -8.94
C LEU A 209 6.11 -6.31 -9.83
N GLU A 210 5.61 -5.21 -10.43
CA GLU A 210 4.51 -5.22 -11.38
C GLU A 210 4.80 -6.13 -12.56
N GLN A 211 5.97 -5.94 -13.22
CA GLN A 211 6.39 -6.76 -14.35
C GLN A 211 6.53 -8.24 -13.98
N HIS A 212 7.12 -8.51 -12.81
CA HIS A 212 7.28 -9.87 -12.31
C HIS A 212 5.92 -10.55 -12.09
N LEU A 213 4.96 -9.85 -11.43
CA LEU A 213 3.63 -10.40 -11.14
C LEU A 213 2.74 -10.52 -12.38
N GLN A 214 2.90 -9.67 -13.39
CA GLN A 214 2.22 -9.81 -14.68
C GLN A 214 2.61 -11.13 -15.38
N GLN A 215 3.90 -11.47 -15.33
CA GLN A 215 4.45 -12.69 -15.94
C GLN A 215 4.28 -13.93 -15.06
N TYR A 216 3.89 -13.77 -13.80
CA TYR A 216 3.75 -14.86 -12.86
C TYR A 216 2.71 -15.88 -13.33
N ALA A 217 3.07 -17.17 -13.43
CA ALA A 217 2.18 -18.21 -13.96
C ALA A 217 1.02 -18.54 -13.01
N GLY A 218 1.26 -18.48 -11.69
CA GLY A 218 0.29 -18.82 -10.64
C GLY A 218 -0.77 -17.73 -10.40
N THR A 219 -1.67 -18.03 -9.48
CA THR A 219 -2.70 -17.09 -9.02
C THR A 219 -2.11 -16.10 -8.05
N VAL A 220 -2.34 -14.81 -8.25
CA VAL A 220 -1.90 -13.74 -7.34
C VAL A 220 -3.13 -13.09 -6.73
N ILE A 221 -3.14 -13.00 -5.40
CA ILE A 221 -4.16 -12.26 -4.65
C ILE A 221 -3.43 -11.23 -3.80
N CYS A 222 -3.68 -9.96 -4.09
CA CYS A 222 -2.94 -8.85 -3.52
C CYS A 222 -3.88 -7.85 -2.84
N ILE A 223 -3.57 -7.49 -1.60
CA ILE A 223 -4.13 -6.31 -0.95
C ILE A 223 -3.13 -5.19 -1.15
N THR A 224 -3.55 -4.08 -1.72
CA THR A 224 -2.75 -2.86 -1.77
C THR A 224 -3.63 -1.63 -1.93
N HIS A 225 -3.15 -0.51 -1.45
CA HIS A 225 -3.73 0.81 -1.65
C HIS A 225 -3.13 1.52 -2.87
N ASP A 226 -2.06 0.97 -3.47
CA ASP A 226 -1.49 1.47 -4.71
C ASP A 226 -2.41 1.17 -5.91
N ARG A 227 -3.13 2.20 -6.34
CA ARG A 227 -4.12 2.11 -7.41
C ARG A 227 -3.49 1.88 -8.78
N TYR A 228 -2.29 2.42 -8.98
CA TYR A 228 -1.54 2.25 -10.22
C TYR A 228 -1.07 0.79 -10.37
N PHE A 229 -0.55 0.22 -9.28
CA PHE A 229 -0.22 -1.20 -9.22
C PHE A 229 -1.43 -2.09 -9.52
N LEU A 230 -2.59 -1.81 -8.91
CA LEU A 230 -3.81 -2.55 -9.18
C LEU A 230 -4.30 -2.41 -10.62
N ASP A 231 -4.07 -1.26 -11.24
CA ASP A 231 -4.46 -1.02 -12.63
C ASP A 231 -3.61 -1.83 -13.62
N HIS A 232 -2.32 -2.03 -13.30
CA HIS A 232 -1.40 -2.77 -14.15
C HIS A 232 -1.41 -4.28 -13.91
N VAL A 233 -1.55 -4.73 -12.67
CA VAL A 233 -1.42 -6.15 -12.30
C VAL A 233 -2.75 -6.86 -12.26
N ALA A 234 -3.82 -6.23 -11.75
CA ALA A 234 -5.08 -6.91 -11.50
C ALA A 234 -5.92 -7.09 -12.76
N GLY A 235 -6.38 -8.31 -13.00
CA GLY A 235 -7.42 -8.64 -13.98
C GLY A 235 -8.82 -8.77 -13.36
N TRP A 236 -8.88 -8.81 -12.03
CA TRP A 236 -10.08 -8.85 -11.22
C TRP A 236 -9.89 -8.00 -9.96
N ILE A 237 -10.95 -7.31 -9.56
CA ILE A 237 -11.01 -6.61 -8.29
C ILE A 237 -12.04 -7.29 -7.41
N LEU A 238 -11.64 -7.66 -6.19
CA LEU A 238 -12.54 -8.16 -5.14
C LEU A 238 -12.75 -7.02 -4.12
N GLU A 239 -13.92 -6.44 -4.14
CA GLU A 239 -14.30 -5.40 -3.19
C GLU A 239 -14.91 -6.05 -1.94
N LEU A 240 -14.34 -5.74 -0.76
CA LEU A 240 -14.94 -6.08 0.53
C LEU A 240 -15.72 -4.90 1.06
N ASP A 241 -17.05 -4.97 0.91
CA ASP A 241 -17.98 -3.96 1.40
C ASP A 241 -18.95 -4.57 2.41
N ARG A 242 -19.00 -4.01 3.63
CA ARG A 242 -19.90 -4.42 4.73
C ARG A 242 -19.86 -5.93 5.05
N GLY A 243 -18.70 -6.53 4.88
CA GLY A 243 -18.46 -7.96 5.09
C GLY A 243 -18.79 -8.86 3.90
N GLU A 244 -19.35 -8.33 2.84
CA GLU A 244 -19.64 -9.05 1.60
C GLU A 244 -18.47 -8.93 0.61
N GLY A 245 -18.19 -9.99 -0.15
CA GLY A 245 -17.17 -10.00 -1.20
C GLY A 245 -17.81 -9.83 -2.57
N ILE A 246 -17.56 -8.73 -3.24
CA ILE A 246 -18.12 -8.40 -4.56
C ILE A 246 -17.02 -8.47 -5.60
N PRO A 247 -17.03 -9.49 -6.50
CA PRO A 247 -16.04 -9.60 -7.56
C PRO A 247 -16.39 -8.70 -8.76
N TRP A 248 -15.42 -7.97 -9.26
CA TRP A 248 -15.51 -7.13 -10.45
C TRP A 248 -14.46 -7.57 -11.47
N LYS A 249 -14.87 -7.71 -12.72
CA LYS A 249 -13.95 -8.06 -13.81
C LYS A 249 -13.27 -6.80 -14.32
N GLY A 250 -11.96 -6.86 -14.45
CA GLY A 250 -11.11 -5.78 -14.93
C GLY A 250 -10.17 -5.24 -13.86
N ASN A 251 -9.44 -4.20 -14.20
CA ASN A 251 -8.48 -3.50 -13.35
C ASN A 251 -9.16 -2.43 -12.47
N TYR A 252 -8.36 -1.65 -11.75
CA TYR A 252 -8.84 -0.61 -10.83
C TYR A 252 -9.68 0.47 -11.55
N SER A 253 -9.23 0.98 -12.69
CA SER A 253 -9.95 1.98 -13.49
C SER A 253 -11.32 1.45 -13.94
N SER A 254 -11.36 0.21 -14.40
CA SER A 254 -12.60 -0.47 -14.82
C SER A 254 -13.57 -0.66 -13.65
N TRP A 255 -13.05 -1.06 -12.48
CA TRP A 255 -13.84 -1.15 -11.24
C TRP A 255 -14.45 0.20 -10.86
N LEU A 256 -13.65 1.27 -10.93
CA LEU A 256 -14.08 2.62 -10.59
C LEU A 256 -15.25 3.08 -11.45
N ASP A 257 -15.16 2.86 -12.77
CA ASP A 257 -16.24 3.18 -13.71
C ASP A 257 -17.51 2.37 -13.45
N GLN A 258 -17.36 1.07 -13.20
CA GLN A 258 -18.48 0.18 -12.90
C GLN A 258 -19.13 0.56 -11.57
N LYS A 259 -18.35 0.84 -10.53
CA LYS A 259 -18.86 1.29 -9.22
C LYS A 259 -19.59 2.62 -9.32
N THR A 260 -19.03 3.59 -10.04
CA THR A 260 -19.66 4.90 -10.26
C THR A 260 -21.01 4.77 -10.96
N LYS A 261 -21.10 3.95 -12.00
CA LYS A 261 -22.36 3.66 -12.70
C LYS A 261 -23.39 2.99 -11.78
N ARG A 262 -22.96 2.01 -10.98
CA ARG A 262 -23.82 1.33 -10.01
C ARG A 262 -24.35 2.29 -8.96
N MET A 263 -23.47 3.11 -8.36
CA MET A 263 -23.88 4.12 -7.36
C MET A 263 -24.87 5.12 -7.95
N ALA A 264 -24.65 5.61 -9.17
CA ALA A 264 -25.59 6.51 -9.84
C ALA A 264 -26.96 5.86 -10.10
N GLN A 265 -27.00 4.55 -10.37
CA GLN A 265 -28.25 3.80 -10.50
C GLN A 265 -28.96 3.61 -9.16
N GLU A 266 -28.21 3.26 -8.11
CA GLU A 266 -28.70 3.12 -6.74
C GLU A 266 -29.26 4.45 -6.22
N GLU A 267 -28.58 5.57 -6.47
CA GLU A 267 -29.05 6.91 -6.09
C GLU A 267 -30.36 7.29 -6.80
N LYS A 268 -30.48 6.97 -8.10
CA LYS A 268 -31.74 7.15 -8.83
C LYS A 268 -32.87 6.30 -8.26
N GLN A 269 -32.57 5.07 -7.84
CA GLN A 269 -33.56 4.17 -7.22
C GLN A 269 -33.97 4.70 -5.84
N VAL A 270 -32.99 5.13 -5.01
CA VAL A 270 -33.22 5.74 -3.69
C VAL A 270 -34.06 7.02 -3.83
N SER A 271 -33.75 7.88 -4.81
CA SER A 271 -34.53 9.10 -5.06
C SER A 271 -35.98 8.80 -5.47
N LYS A 272 -36.18 7.79 -6.35
CA LYS A 272 -37.53 7.33 -6.71
C LYS A 272 -38.27 6.76 -5.50
N ARG A 273 -37.59 5.98 -4.69
CA ARG A 273 -38.12 5.36 -3.48
C ARG A 273 -38.48 6.41 -2.43
N ARG A 274 -37.63 7.42 -2.22
CA ARG A 274 -37.90 8.54 -1.33
C ARG A 274 -39.17 9.30 -1.76
N LYS A 275 -39.34 9.59 -3.05
CA LYS A 275 -40.57 10.19 -3.59
C LYS A 275 -41.80 9.31 -3.34
N THR A 276 -41.63 7.99 -3.39
CA THR A 276 -42.71 7.04 -3.09
C THR A 276 -43.03 7.06 -1.60
N LEU A 277 -42.02 7.05 -0.73
CA LEU A 277 -42.17 7.17 0.73
C LEU A 277 -42.85 8.48 1.12
N GLU A 278 -42.46 9.62 0.54
CA GLU A 278 -43.08 10.92 0.76
C GLU A 278 -44.57 10.90 0.36
N ARG A 279 -44.92 10.30 -0.79
CA ARG A 279 -46.32 10.16 -1.21
C ARG A 279 -47.14 9.24 -0.29
N GLU A 280 -46.52 8.13 0.16
CA GLU A 280 -47.18 7.24 1.11
C GLU A 280 -47.34 7.88 2.48
N LEU A 281 -46.38 8.72 2.93
CA LEU A 281 -46.45 9.49 4.16
C LEU A 281 -47.58 10.56 4.10
N GLU A 282 -47.67 11.28 2.98
CA GLU A 282 -48.76 12.23 2.73
C GLU A 282 -50.10 11.52 2.77
N TRP A 283 -50.20 10.32 2.15
CA TRP A 283 -51.42 9.54 2.19
C TRP A 283 -51.78 9.05 3.60
N ILE A 284 -50.80 8.62 4.40
CA ILE A 284 -51.00 8.19 5.80
C ILE A 284 -51.47 9.37 6.67
N ASN A 285 -51.03 10.60 6.39
CA ASN A 285 -51.40 11.80 7.12
C ASN A 285 -52.75 12.39 6.70
N MET A 286 -53.36 11.89 5.59
CA MET A 286 -54.69 12.30 5.20
C MET A 286 -55.78 11.82 6.17
N ALA A 287 -56.89 12.57 6.27
CA ALA A 287 -57.94 12.41 7.26
C ALA A 287 -58.57 10.98 7.35
N PRO A 288 -59.07 10.56 8.52
CA PRO A 288 -59.52 9.20 8.83
C PRO A 288 -60.60 8.61 7.92
N LYS A 289 -61.39 9.43 7.24
CA LYS A 289 -62.48 8.95 6.34
C LYS A 289 -61.99 8.26 5.06
N ALA A 290 -60.73 8.38 4.70
CA ALA A 290 -60.16 7.74 3.51
C ALA A 290 -59.44 6.37 3.79
N ARG A 291 -59.44 5.94 5.06
CA ARG A 291 -58.62 4.76 5.52
C ARG A 291 -59.31 3.41 5.50
N HIS A 292 -60.47 3.24 4.89
CA HIS A 292 -61.18 1.94 4.96
C HIS A 292 -60.44 0.80 4.24
N ALA A 293 -60.21 -0.30 4.98
CA ALA A 293 -59.88 -1.70 4.63
C ALA A 293 -58.55 -1.99 3.90
N LYS A 294 -57.90 -1.07 3.20
CA LYS A 294 -56.61 -1.33 2.50
C LYS A 294 -55.37 -0.75 3.23
N GLY A 295 -55.57 -0.17 4.42
CA GLY A 295 -54.53 0.58 5.13
C GLY A 295 -53.40 -0.31 5.72
N LYS A 296 -53.70 -1.56 6.11
CA LYS A 296 -52.74 -2.40 6.82
C LYS A 296 -51.62 -2.93 5.90
N ALA A 297 -51.96 -3.29 4.68
CA ALA A 297 -50.99 -3.75 3.68
C ALA A 297 -50.04 -2.58 3.25
N ARG A 298 -50.58 -1.37 3.15
CA ARG A 298 -49.80 -0.16 2.80
C ARG A 298 -48.92 0.30 3.93
N LEU A 299 -49.36 0.20 5.19
CA LEU A 299 -48.56 0.46 6.40
C LEU A 299 -47.40 -0.52 6.50
N ASN A 300 -47.64 -1.82 6.31
CA ASN A 300 -46.59 -2.84 6.29
C ASN A 300 -45.59 -2.61 5.14
N SER A 301 -46.08 -2.17 3.96
CA SER A 301 -45.21 -1.81 2.84
C SER A 301 -44.36 -0.58 3.13
N TYR A 302 -44.90 0.41 3.82
CA TYR A 302 -44.18 1.61 4.27
C TYR A 302 -43.12 1.26 5.31
N GLU A 303 -43.44 0.43 6.32
CA GLU A 303 -42.49 -0.05 7.33
C GLU A 303 -41.38 -0.90 6.72
N ALA A 304 -41.69 -1.77 5.74
CA ALA A 304 -40.69 -2.53 5.02
C ALA A 304 -39.75 -1.61 4.22
N LEU A 305 -40.31 -0.58 3.55
CA LEU A 305 -39.53 0.42 2.82
C LEU A 305 -38.65 1.27 3.74
N LEU A 306 -39.12 1.60 4.95
CA LEU A 306 -38.37 2.36 5.95
C LEU A 306 -37.22 1.53 6.54
N ASN A 307 -37.45 0.25 6.83
CA ASN A 307 -36.43 -0.65 7.35
C ASN A 307 -35.32 -0.96 6.33
N GLU A 308 -35.63 -0.91 5.02
CA GLU A 308 -34.63 -1.04 3.97
C GLU A 308 -33.83 0.26 3.72
N ASP A 309 -34.37 1.44 4.06
CA ASP A 309 -33.71 2.76 3.87
C ASP A 309 -32.63 3.04 4.94
N GLN A 310 -32.53 2.19 5.97
CA GLN A 310 -31.48 2.25 7.02
C GLN A 310 -30.13 1.66 6.57
N LYS A 311 -29.94 1.26 5.31
CA LYS A 311 -28.59 1.03 4.80
C LYS A 311 -27.89 2.39 4.74
N GLU A 312 -27.02 2.62 5.73
CA GLU A 312 -26.23 3.83 5.87
C GLU A 312 -25.60 4.22 4.53
N ARG A 313 -25.89 5.44 4.09
CA ARG A 313 -25.16 6.06 2.98
C ARG A 313 -23.70 6.14 3.39
N GLU A 314 -22.79 5.67 2.55
CA GLU A 314 -21.41 6.15 2.60
C GLU A 314 -21.48 7.69 2.45
N ALA A 315 -21.33 8.40 3.55
CA ALA A 315 -21.23 9.85 3.52
C ALA A 315 -20.00 10.16 2.66
N LYS A 316 -20.18 10.99 1.62
CA LYS A 316 -19.06 11.48 0.82
C LYS A 316 -18.06 12.12 1.79
N LEU A 317 -16.89 11.53 1.89
CA LEU A 317 -15.86 11.99 2.80
C LEU A 317 -15.23 13.25 2.17
N GLU A 318 -15.30 14.39 2.83
CA GLU A 318 -14.69 15.65 2.38
C GLU A 318 -13.70 16.14 3.44
N ILE A 319 -12.42 16.21 3.09
CA ILE A 319 -11.39 16.81 3.94
C ILE A 319 -11.24 18.28 3.54
N PHE A 320 -11.52 19.18 4.47
CA PHE A 320 -11.27 20.60 4.31
C PHE A 320 -9.92 20.95 4.94
N ILE A 321 -9.03 21.56 4.16
CA ILE A 321 -7.75 22.10 4.61
C ILE A 321 -7.90 23.61 4.73
N PRO A 322 -7.71 24.19 5.93
CA PRO A 322 -7.83 25.64 6.10
C PRO A 322 -6.69 26.36 5.37
N ASN A 323 -7.01 27.48 4.76
CA ASN A 323 -5.99 28.35 4.18
C ASN A 323 -5.28 29.09 5.31
N GLY A 324 -3.97 28.94 5.38
CA GLY A 324 -3.13 29.72 6.28
C GLY A 324 -2.98 31.19 5.84
N PRO A 325 -2.09 31.94 6.48
CA PRO A 325 -1.76 33.31 6.09
C PRO A 325 -1.33 33.39 4.63
N ARG A 326 -1.56 34.55 3.99
CA ARG A 326 -1.20 34.75 2.58
C ARG A 326 0.32 34.60 2.41
N LEU A 327 0.70 33.76 1.45
CA LEU A 327 2.09 33.58 1.05
C LEU A 327 2.65 34.84 0.36
N GLY A 328 3.91 35.13 0.63
CA GLY A 328 4.69 36.12 -0.12
C GLY A 328 5.11 35.59 -1.51
N ASN A 329 5.86 36.42 -2.24
CA ASN A 329 6.36 36.04 -3.56
C ASN A 329 7.44 34.96 -3.54
N LYS A 330 8.21 34.85 -2.44
CA LYS A 330 9.18 33.79 -2.20
C LYS A 330 8.60 32.82 -1.18
N VAL A 331 8.53 31.55 -1.54
CA VAL A 331 8.06 30.49 -0.65
C VAL A 331 9.25 29.69 -0.14
N ILE A 332 9.86 28.86 -0.98
CA ILE A 332 11.09 28.12 -0.68
C ILE A 332 11.94 28.14 -1.93
N GLU A 333 13.22 28.48 -1.79
CA GLU A 333 14.18 28.52 -2.88
C GLU A 333 15.49 27.86 -2.45
N ALA A 334 15.93 26.89 -3.24
CA ALA A 334 17.21 26.21 -3.08
C ALA A 334 18.08 26.42 -4.31
N GLN A 335 19.32 26.88 -4.14
CA GLN A 335 20.27 27.14 -5.21
C GLN A 335 21.60 26.48 -4.89
N HIS A 336 22.05 25.58 -5.75
CA HIS A 336 23.31 24.84 -5.66
C HIS A 336 23.55 24.19 -4.29
N VAL A 337 22.47 23.64 -3.70
CA VAL A 337 22.52 23.09 -2.36
C VAL A 337 23.11 21.69 -2.38
N ALA A 338 24.10 21.46 -1.51
CA ALA A 338 24.68 20.14 -1.25
C ALA A 338 24.50 19.74 0.21
N LYS A 339 24.31 18.43 0.43
CA LYS A 339 24.21 17.82 1.75
C LYS A 339 24.86 16.46 1.80
N ALA A 340 25.71 16.26 2.82
CA ALA A 340 26.36 14.99 3.09
C ALA A 340 26.23 14.59 4.57
N PHE A 341 26.32 13.30 4.85
CA PHE A 341 26.47 12.75 6.19
C PHE A 341 27.69 11.84 6.23
N GLY A 342 28.75 12.27 6.89
CA GLY A 342 30.04 11.61 6.83
C GLY A 342 30.55 11.50 5.40
N ASP A 343 30.91 10.31 4.96
CA ASP A 343 31.40 10.06 3.59
C ASP A 343 30.28 9.95 2.54
N LYS A 344 29.00 9.98 2.96
CA LYS A 344 27.85 9.79 2.08
C LYS A 344 27.30 11.11 1.62
N LEU A 345 27.53 11.46 0.35
CA LEU A 345 26.92 12.62 -0.30
C LEU A 345 25.49 12.25 -0.72
N LEU A 346 24.49 12.88 -0.10
CA LEU A 346 23.08 12.63 -0.43
C LEU A 346 22.69 13.26 -1.76
N PHE A 347 22.96 14.55 -1.90
CA PHE A 347 22.78 15.30 -3.14
C PHE A 347 23.80 16.40 -3.26
N ASP A 348 24.13 16.69 -4.50
CA ASP A 348 25.00 17.76 -4.93
C ASP A 348 24.26 18.61 -5.95
N ASP A 349 24.39 19.91 -5.87
CA ASP A 349 23.76 20.86 -6.80
C ASP A 349 22.22 20.79 -6.88
N LEU A 350 21.55 20.63 -5.71
CA LEU A 350 20.09 20.70 -5.66
C LEU A 350 19.62 22.12 -5.97
N ASN A 351 18.82 22.24 -7.04
CA ASN A 351 18.19 23.49 -7.46
C ASN A 351 16.68 23.27 -7.55
N PHE A 352 15.90 23.94 -6.73
CA PHE A 352 14.45 23.91 -6.84
C PHE A 352 13.82 25.17 -6.25
N MET A 353 12.63 25.49 -6.74
CA MET A 353 11.80 26.56 -6.20
C MET A 353 10.37 26.03 -6.01
N LEU A 354 9.80 26.25 -4.81
CA LEU A 354 8.40 25.96 -4.57
C LEU A 354 7.56 27.12 -5.10
N PRO A 355 6.82 26.92 -6.22
CA PRO A 355 6.01 28.00 -6.78
C PRO A 355 4.78 28.28 -5.92
N PRO A 356 4.25 29.52 -5.92
CA PRO A 356 2.99 29.83 -5.25
C PRO A 356 1.85 28.93 -5.73
N ASN A 357 1.08 28.37 -4.81
CA ASN A 357 0.02 27.38 -5.06
C ASN A 357 0.51 26.09 -5.75
N GLY A 358 1.82 25.85 -5.77
CA GLY A 358 2.39 24.65 -6.35
C GLY A 358 2.37 23.47 -5.38
N ILE A 359 2.19 22.28 -5.93
CA ILE A 359 2.35 21.02 -5.21
C ILE A 359 3.53 20.29 -5.84
N VAL A 360 4.59 20.10 -5.05
CA VAL A 360 5.82 19.41 -5.47
C VAL A 360 5.81 17.99 -4.93
N GLY A 361 5.77 17.01 -5.83
CA GLY A 361 5.95 15.60 -5.50
C GLY A 361 7.44 15.25 -5.41
N VAL A 362 7.87 14.71 -4.28
CA VAL A 362 9.25 14.29 -4.05
C VAL A 362 9.34 12.78 -4.17
N ILE A 363 10.10 12.31 -5.14
CA ILE A 363 10.28 10.90 -5.45
C ILE A 363 11.76 10.49 -5.37
N GLY A 364 12.02 9.21 -5.27
CA GLY A 364 13.36 8.64 -5.27
C GLY A 364 13.55 7.53 -4.26
N PRO A 365 14.71 6.87 -4.28
CA PRO A 365 15.00 5.72 -3.43
C PRO A 365 14.95 6.04 -1.94
N ASN A 366 14.75 4.98 -1.15
CA ASN A 366 14.83 5.11 0.30
C ASN A 366 16.26 5.48 0.74
N GLY A 367 16.35 6.45 1.65
CA GLY A 367 17.63 6.98 2.12
C GLY A 367 18.33 7.96 1.16
N ALA A 368 17.67 8.42 0.09
CA ALA A 368 18.22 9.41 -0.85
C ALA A 368 18.30 10.83 -0.31
N GLY A 369 17.67 11.11 0.83
CA GLY A 369 17.69 12.45 1.44
C GLY A 369 16.34 13.18 1.43
N LYS A 370 15.24 12.51 1.05
CA LYS A 370 13.89 13.11 1.00
C LYS A 370 13.48 13.72 2.35
N THR A 371 13.57 12.96 3.42
CA THR A 371 13.28 13.45 4.79
C THR A 371 14.30 14.51 5.25
N THR A 372 15.55 14.46 4.78
CA THR A 372 16.57 15.48 5.05
C THR A 372 16.18 16.83 4.44
N LEU A 373 15.62 16.82 3.22
CA LEU A 373 15.07 18.03 2.60
C LEU A 373 13.99 18.66 3.47
N PHE A 374 13.06 17.87 4.03
CA PHE A 374 12.03 18.38 4.94
C PHE A 374 12.62 19.00 6.21
N LYS A 375 13.63 18.35 6.80
CA LYS A 375 14.34 18.90 7.97
C LYS A 375 15.04 20.21 7.66
N MET A 376 15.59 20.38 6.45
CA MET A 376 16.18 21.63 5.99
C MET A 376 15.13 22.74 5.84
N ILE A 377 13.97 22.43 5.25
CA ILE A 377 12.86 23.38 5.14
C ILE A 377 12.40 23.86 6.51
N MET A 378 12.38 22.98 7.50
CA MET A 378 12.02 23.29 8.89
C MET A 378 13.16 23.98 9.68
N GLY A 379 14.34 24.15 9.09
CA GLY A 379 15.52 24.68 9.79
C GLY A 379 16.10 23.76 10.85
N MET A 380 15.75 22.47 10.85
CA MET A 380 16.27 21.46 11.79
C MET A 380 17.62 20.87 11.33
N GLU A 381 17.94 21.01 10.05
CA GLU A 381 19.17 20.53 9.45
C GLU A 381 19.82 21.65 8.62
N SER A 382 21.15 21.81 8.74
CA SER A 382 21.91 22.81 7.99
C SER A 382 22.32 22.28 6.62
N ILE A 383 22.50 23.19 5.66
CA ILE A 383 23.11 22.91 4.37
C ILE A 383 24.64 22.88 4.50
N ASP A 384 25.33 22.14 3.64
CA ASP A 384 26.80 22.11 3.60
C ASP A 384 27.36 23.06 2.53
N LYS A 385 26.63 23.25 1.41
CA LYS A 385 26.95 24.22 0.35
C LYS A 385 25.68 24.83 -0.22
N GLY A 386 25.80 25.97 -0.90
CA GLY A 386 24.70 26.63 -1.60
C GLY A 386 23.92 27.61 -0.74
N THR A 387 22.73 27.97 -1.20
CA THR A 387 21.78 28.84 -0.49
C THR A 387 20.42 28.17 -0.39
N PHE A 388 19.80 28.27 0.80
CA PHE A 388 18.47 27.72 1.06
C PHE A 388 17.66 28.77 1.80
N GLU A 389 16.67 29.33 1.12
CA GLU A 389 15.84 30.41 1.65
C GLU A 389 14.41 29.95 1.83
N VAL A 390 13.85 30.18 3.02
CA VAL A 390 12.43 29.99 3.34
C VAL A 390 11.83 31.36 3.58
N GLY A 391 10.74 31.68 2.90
CA GLY A 391 10.09 32.99 2.97
C GLY A 391 9.58 33.31 4.39
N GLU A 392 9.68 34.57 4.81
CA GLU A 392 9.28 35.02 6.15
C GLU A 392 7.79 34.79 6.46
N THR A 393 6.94 34.71 5.44
CA THR A 393 5.50 34.47 5.57
C THR A 393 5.13 33.01 5.60
N VAL A 394 6.10 32.10 5.46
CA VAL A 394 5.86 30.65 5.43
C VAL A 394 5.55 30.13 6.83
N GLN A 395 4.41 29.48 6.95
CA GLN A 395 4.02 28.71 8.12
C GLN A 395 3.88 27.23 7.73
N VAL A 396 4.82 26.42 8.22
CA VAL A 396 4.93 25.02 7.85
C VAL A 396 4.04 24.15 8.74
N GLY A 397 3.21 23.30 8.11
CA GLY A 397 2.58 22.16 8.75
C GLY A 397 3.29 20.88 8.31
N TYR A 398 3.83 20.13 9.25
CA TYR A 398 4.61 18.93 8.95
C TYR A 398 3.96 17.67 9.49
N ALA A 399 3.73 16.69 8.60
CA ALA A 399 3.30 15.35 8.97
C ALA A 399 4.50 14.39 8.90
N ASP A 400 5.06 14.05 10.07
CA ASP A 400 6.20 13.15 10.22
C ASP A 400 5.76 11.69 10.39
N GLN A 401 6.59 10.76 9.91
CA GLN A 401 6.41 9.31 10.12
C GLN A 401 6.63 8.86 11.58
N THR A 402 7.36 9.64 12.39
CA THR A 402 7.76 9.22 13.76
C THR A 402 6.72 9.46 14.84
N HIS A 403 5.68 10.25 14.57
CA HIS A 403 4.52 10.51 15.46
C HIS A 403 4.86 10.87 16.92
N LYS A 404 5.98 11.55 17.16
CA LYS A 404 6.49 11.83 18.51
C LYS A 404 5.61 12.79 19.32
N ASP A 405 4.76 13.56 18.65
CA ASP A 405 3.97 14.62 19.28
C ASP A 405 2.61 14.15 19.84
N ILE A 406 2.28 12.88 19.66
CA ILE A 406 0.99 12.33 20.12
C ILE A 406 1.16 11.73 21.51
N ASP A 407 0.49 12.33 22.51
CA ASP A 407 0.47 11.82 23.88
C ASP A 407 -0.30 10.46 23.96
N PRO A 408 0.37 9.35 24.27
CA PRO A 408 -0.25 8.02 24.28
C PRO A 408 -1.35 7.84 25.34
N LYS A 409 -1.40 8.72 26.35
CA LYS A 409 -2.36 8.66 27.45
C LYS A 409 -3.66 9.41 27.17
N LYS A 410 -3.70 10.23 26.13
CA LYS A 410 -4.89 10.95 25.72
C LYS A 410 -5.72 10.14 24.73
N THR A 411 -7.04 10.42 24.67
CA THR A 411 -7.89 9.87 23.62
C THR A 411 -7.68 10.62 22.30
N VAL A 412 -8.05 9.98 21.20
CA VAL A 412 -8.04 10.60 19.86
C VAL A 412 -8.80 11.93 19.88
N TYR A 413 -9.98 11.93 20.51
CA TYR A 413 -10.80 13.15 20.67
C TYR A 413 -10.05 14.24 21.45
N GLN A 414 -9.44 13.90 22.57
CA GLN A 414 -8.72 14.87 23.43
C GLN A 414 -7.50 15.47 22.72
N VAL A 415 -6.77 14.70 21.93
CA VAL A 415 -5.59 15.18 21.20
C VAL A 415 -6.00 16.20 20.13
N VAL A 416 -7.08 15.93 19.38
CA VAL A 416 -7.50 16.80 18.29
C VAL A 416 -8.26 18.02 18.80
N SER A 417 -9.14 17.85 19.79
CA SER A 417 -10.04 18.91 20.28
C SER A 417 -9.48 19.71 21.45
N GLY A 418 -8.45 19.21 22.14
CA GLY A 418 -8.04 19.75 23.44
C GLY A 418 -9.12 19.61 24.51
N GLY A 419 -10.10 18.72 24.30
CA GLY A 419 -11.28 18.52 25.19
C GLY A 419 -12.45 19.46 24.89
N GLN A 420 -12.35 20.31 23.84
CA GLN A 420 -13.42 21.21 23.43
C GLN A 420 -14.32 20.54 22.38
N GLU A 421 -15.61 20.92 22.34
CA GLU A 421 -16.55 20.40 21.37
C GLU A 421 -16.29 20.92 19.94
N PHE A 422 -15.84 22.18 19.85
CA PHE A 422 -15.52 22.86 18.60
C PHE A 422 -14.03 23.18 18.51
N ILE A 423 -13.46 22.99 17.34
CA ILE A 423 -12.09 23.37 16.98
C ILE A 423 -12.14 24.53 15.98
N ARG A 424 -11.18 25.44 16.08
CA ARG A 424 -11.02 26.54 15.12
C ARG A 424 -10.11 26.13 13.99
N MET A 425 -10.57 26.30 12.75
CA MET A 425 -9.83 25.99 11.53
C MET A 425 -10.14 27.06 10.48
N GLY A 426 -9.12 27.80 10.01
CA GLY A 426 -9.32 28.85 9.01
C GLY A 426 -10.33 29.92 9.43
N GLY A 427 -10.38 30.26 10.71
CA GLY A 427 -11.35 31.23 11.26
C GLY A 427 -12.78 30.70 11.41
N LYS A 428 -13.05 29.43 11.09
CA LYS A 428 -14.36 28.78 11.26
C LYS A 428 -14.35 27.83 12.46
N GLU A 429 -15.50 27.72 13.13
CA GLU A 429 -15.70 26.71 14.18
C GLU A 429 -16.25 25.42 13.55
N VAL A 430 -15.55 24.31 13.78
CA VAL A 430 -15.89 22.99 13.26
C VAL A 430 -16.07 22.03 14.42
N ASN A 431 -17.14 21.24 14.42
CA ASN A 431 -17.33 20.22 15.44
C ASN A 431 -16.21 19.16 15.37
N ALA A 432 -15.51 18.95 16.49
CA ALA A 432 -14.33 18.08 16.57
C ALA A 432 -14.64 16.61 16.24
N ARG A 433 -15.81 16.11 16.66
CA ARG A 433 -16.24 14.74 16.37
C ARG A 433 -16.55 14.54 14.89
N ALA A 434 -17.21 15.51 14.26
CA ALA A 434 -17.49 15.52 12.82
C ALA A 434 -16.19 15.61 12.01
N TYR A 435 -15.21 16.40 12.48
CA TYR A 435 -13.88 16.46 11.86
C TYR A 435 -13.15 15.11 11.92
N LEU A 436 -13.11 14.47 13.09
CA LEU A 436 -12.49 13.16 13.27
C LEU A 436 -13.15 12.06 12.42
N SER A 437 -14.47 12.12 12.24
CA SER A 437 -15.17 11.17 11.38
C SER A 437 -14.70 11.20 9.93
N LYS A 438 -14.19 12.34 9.46
CA LYS A 438 -13.60 12.50 8.12
C LYS A 438 -12.26 11.76 7.95
N PHE A 439 -11.62 11.37 9.05
CA PHE A 439 -10.40 10.57 9.07
C PHE A 439 -10.67 9.13 9.52
N ASN A 440 -11.90 8.67 9.37
CA ASN A 440 -12.33 7.31 9.73
C ASN A 440 -12.24 6.99 11.23
N PHE A 441 -12.36 8.02 12.09
CA PHE A 441 -12.53 7.86 13.53
C PHE A 441 -14.00 8.09 13.87
N ALA A 442 -14.82 7.05 13.93
CA ALA A 442 -16.23 7.15 14.21
C ALA A 442 -16.61 6.56 15.59
N GLY A 443 -17.55 7.18 16.29
CA GLY A 443 -18.10 6.64 17.54
C GLY A 443 -17.04 6.29 18.59
N ALA A 444 -16.94 5.02 18.92
CA ALA A 444 -16.03 4.51 19.97
C ALA A 444 -14.53 4.69 19.62
N ASP A 445 -14.18 4.80 18.35
CA ASP A 445 -12.77 4.97 17.95
C ASP A 445 -12.20 6.32 18.39
N GLN A 446 -13.05 7.34 18.55
CA GLN A 446 -12.65 8.65 19.05
C GLN A 446 -12.26 8.64 20.54
N GLU A 447 -12.76 7.67 21.28
CA GLU A 447 -12.46 7.50 22.71
C GLU A 447 -11.29 6.53 22.96
N LYS A 448 -10.71 5.93 21.92
CA LYS A 448 -9.51 5.11 22.06
C LYS A 448 -8.33 5.95 22.54
N LEU A 449 -7.51 5.39 23.41
CA LEU A 449 -6.24 5.98 23.81
C LEU A 449 -5.26 5.95 22.62
N CYS A 450 -4.51 7.01 22.41
CA CYS A 450 -3.54 7.10 21.31
C CYS A 450 -2.43 6.03 21.39
N GLY A 451 -2.14 5.52 22.60
CA GLY A 451 -1.15 4.47 22.79
C GLY A 451 -1.55 3.10 22.24
N VAL A 452 -2.86 2.82 22.07
CA VAL A 452 -3.37 1.54 21.54
C VAL A 452 -3.73 1.58 20.06
N LEU A 453 -3.50 2.72 19.40
CA LEU A 453 -3.77 2.87 17.98
C LEU A 453 -2.82 2.01 17.14
N SER A 454 -3.36 1.40 16.08
CA SER A 454 -2.56 0.79 15.02
C SER A 454 -1.70 1.83 14.28
N GLY A 455 -0.69 1.40 13.53
CA GLY A 455 0.14 2.28 12.71
C GLY A 455 -0.69 3.17 11.79
N GLY A 456 -1.63 2.60 11.04
CA GLY A 456 -2.50 3.34 10.14
C GLY A 456 -3.49 4.29 10.85
N GLU A 457 -4.03 3.91 12.03
CA GLU A 457 -4.84 4.83 12.83
C GLU A 457 -4.00 6.01 13.33
N ARG A 458 -2.75 5.77 13.71
CA ARG A 458 -1.82 6.80 14.17
C ARG A 458 -1.44 7.75 13.03
N ASN A 459 -1.19 7.23 11.82
CA ASN A 459 -0.95 8.04 10.62
C ASN A 459 -2.13 8.96 10.30
N ARG A 460 -3.36 8.43 10.29
CA ARG A 460 -4.56 9.24 10.06
C ARG A 460 -4.77 10.31 11.12
N LEU A 461 -4.50 10.00 12.39
CA LEU A 461 -4.57 10.99 13.47
C LEU A 461 -3.54 12.11 13.29
N HIS A 462 -2.31 11.74 12.94
CA HIS A 462 -1.24 12.73 12.71
C HIS A 462 -1.56 13.63 11.51
N LEU A 463 -2.06 13.05 10.43
CA LEU A 463 -2.54 13.80 9.27
C LEU A 463 -3.67 14.77 9.66
N ALA A 464 -4.64 14.31 10.47
CA ALA A 464 -5.71 15.17 10.96
C ALA A 464 -5.19 16.35 11.79
N LEU A 465 -4.17 16.13 12.63
CA LEU A 465 -3.52 17.19 13.42
C LEU A 465 -2.80 18.20 12.52
N THR A 466 -2.06 17.72 11.54
CA THR A 466 -1.30 18.57 10.60
C THR A 466 -2.24 19.43 9.73
N LEU A 467 -3.29 18.81 9.19
CA LEU A 467 -4.25 19.53 8.34
C LEU A 467 -5.18 20.47 9.13
N LYS A 468 -5.29 20.32 10.43
CA LYS A 468 -6.01 21.27 11.31
C LYS A 468 -5.23 22.57 11.52
N ALA A 469 -3.90 22.52 11.45
CA ALA A 469 -3.08 23.70 11.63
C ALA A 469 -3.31 24.71 10.49
N ASP A 470 -3.35 26.00 10.83
CA ASP A 470 -3.50 27.08 9.84
C ASP A 470 -2.17 27.33 9.10
N ALA A 471 -1.61 26.25 8.50
CA ALA A 471 -0.38 26.30 7.73
C ALA A 471 -0.64 26.76 6.29
N ASN A 472 0.32 27.44 5.67
CA ASN A 472 0.26 27.83 4.26
C ASN A 472 1.26 27.04 3.39
N VAL A 473 2.13 26.24 4.02
CA VAL A 473 2.99 25.25 3.36
C VAL A 473 2.85 23.94 4.10
N LEU A 474 2.44 22.89 3.41
CA LEU A 474 2.30 21.54 3.97
C LEU A 474 3.48 20.68 3.52
N LEU A 475 4.13 20.02 4.48
CA LEU A 475 5.13 18.99 4.25
C LEU A 475 4.52 17.65 4.66
N LEU A 476 4.29 16.78 3.69
CA LEU A 476 3.64 15.48 3.90
C LEU A 476 4.64 14.36 3.55
N ASP A 477 5.07 13.62 4.58
CA ASP A 477 6.02 12.51 4.41
C ASP A 477 5.26 11.18 4.40
N GLU A 478 5.10 10.58 3.21
CA GLU A 478 4.36 9.35 2.94
C GLU A 478 2.90 9.38 3.49
N PRO A 479 2.11 10.41 3.17
CA PRO A 479 0.75 10.53 3.69
C PRO A 479 -0.21 9.45 3.17
N THR A 480 0.19 8.72 2.14
CA THR A 480 -0.60 7.68 1.48
C THR A 480 -0.51 6.33 2.17
N ASN A 481 0.49 6.13 3.04
CA ASN A 481 0.71 4.86 3.72
C ASN A 481 -0.43 4.55 4.71
N ASP A 482 -0.93 3.31 4.66
CA ASP A 482 -1.98 2.80 5.55
C ASP A 482 -3.30 3.60 5.54
N ILE A 483 -3.55 4.42 4.52
CA ILE A 483 -4.80 5.17 4.32
C ILE A 483 -5.69 4.41 3.33
N ASP A 484 -6.99 4.32 3.65
CA ASP A 484 -7.95 3.70 2.73
C ASP A 484 -8.27 4.62 1.52
N VAL A 485 -8.73 4.00 0.43
CA VAL A 485 -8.98 4.68 -0.85
C VAL A 485 -9.95 5.87 -0.73
N ASN A 486 -10.96 5.81 0.15
CA ASN A 486 -11.93 6.89 0.30
C ASN A 486 -11.31 8.10 1.01
N THR A 487 -10.54 7.85 2.08
CA THR A 487 -9.79 8.89 2.80
C THR A 487 -8.72 9.51 1.91
N LEU A 488 -8.05 8.69 1.09
CA LEU A 488 -7.03 9.16 0.15
C LEU A 488 -7.64 10.08 -0.92
N ARG A 489 -8.80 9.74 -1.47
CA ARG A 489 -9.52 10.62 -2.40
C ARG A 489 -9.94 11.94 -1.77
N ALA A 490 -10.44 11.90 -0.54
CA ALA A 490 -10.80 13.12 0.17
C ALA A 490 -9.56 14.00 0.44
N LEU A 491 -8.39 13.40 0.69
CA LEU A 491 -7.12 14.11 0.82
C LEU A 491 -6.70 14.75 -0.51
N GLU A 492 -6.81 14.03 -1.63
CA GLU A 492 -6.54 14.56 -2.97
C GLU A 492 -7.41 15.79 -3.25
N GLU A 493 -8.74 15.65 -3.10
CA GLU A 493 -9.69 16.77 -3.29
C GLU A 493 -9.38 17.94 -2.34
N GLY A 494 -8.96 17.66 -1.10
CA GLY A 494 -8.55 18.66 -0.13
C GLY A 494 -7.30 19.42 -0.54
N LEU A 495 -6.29 18.73 -1.07
CA LEU A 495 -5.04 19.34 -1.54
C LEU A 495 -5.23 20.11 -2.86
N GLU A 496 -6.05 19.61 -3.79
CA GLU A 496 -6.43 20.34 -5.02
C GLU A 496 -7.11 21.69 -4.71
N ASN A 497 -7.90 21.76 -3.63
CA ASN A 497 -8.59 22.97 -3.20
C ASN A 497 -7.79 23.82 -2.20
N PHE A 498 -6.59 23.40 -1.84
CA PHE A 498 -5.75 24.14 -0.89
C PHE A 498 -5.07 25.33 -1.58
N ALA A 499 -5.27 26.53 -1.07
CA ALA A 499 -4.71 27.76 -1.64
C ALA A 499 -3.25 28.03 -1.23
N GLY A 500 -2.63 27.13 -0.47
CA GLY A 500 -1.21 27.16 -0.10
C GLY A 500 -0.34 26.33 -1.03
N CYS A 501 0.86 26.01 -0.57
CA CYS A 501 1.78 25.12 -1.27
C CYS A 501 1.92 23.80 -0.50
N ALA A 502 2.25 22.73 -1.20
CA ALA A 502 2.57 21.45 -0.56
C ALA A 502 3.83 20.84 -1.16
N VAL A 503 4.62 20.18 -0.30
CA VAL A 503 5.71 19.30 -0.72
C VAL A 503 5.38 17.93 -0.17
N VAL A 504 5.22 16.96 -1.04
CA VAL A 504 4.70 15.64 -0.71
C VAL A 504 5.70 14.57 -1.12
N VAL A 505 6.22 13.83 -0.17
CA VAL A 505 6.95 12.58 -0.42
C VAL A 505 5.93 11.47 -0.51
N SER A 506 5.85 10.78 -1.62
CA SER A 506 4.99 9.59 -1.76
C SER A 506 5.55 8.62 -2.79
N HIS A 507 5.24 7.35 -2.61
CA HIS A 507 5.46 6.29 -3.59
C HIS A 507 4.17 5.92 -4.34
N ASP A 508 3.02 6.49 -3.96
CA ASP A 508 1.76 6.35 -4.71
C ASP A 508 1.79 7.25 -5.96
N ARG A 509 2.09 6.62 -7.10
CA ARG A 509 2.21 7.29 -8.40
C ARG A 509 0.90 7.91 -8.86
N TRP A 510 -0.22 7.27 -8.58
CA TRP A 510 -1.55 7.79 -8.91
C TRP A 510 -1.88 9.07 -8.14
N PHE A 511 -1.54 9.08 -6.85
CA PHE A 511 -1.69 10.25 -6.01
C PHE A 511 -0.84 11.41 -6.51
N LEU A 512 0.44 11.16 -6.80
CA LEU A 512 1.36 12.18 -7.33
C LEU A 512 0.91 12.71 -8.69
N ASP A 513 0.48 11.82 -9.60
CA ASP A 513 0.04 12.22 -10.94
C ASP A 513 -1.19 13.13 -10.91
N ARG A 514 -2.07 12.91 -9.93
CA ARG A 514 -3.29 13.68 -9.76
C ARG A 514 -3.08 15.05 -9.14
N ILE A 515 -2.21 15.16 -8.13
CA ILE A 515 -2.11 16.39 -7.34
C ILE A 515 -0.88 17.24 -7.67
N CYS A 516 0.22 16.64 -8.16
CA CYS A 516 1.47 17.36 -8.32
C CYS A 516 1.49 18.22 -9.58
N THR A 517 2.02 19.43 -9.42
CA THR A 517 2.34 20.35 -10.53
C THR A 517 3.80 20.28 -10.92
N HIS A 518 4.65 19.78 -10.04
CA HIS A 518 6.09 19.62 -10.23
C HIS A 518 6.58 18.35 -9.54
N ILE A 519 7.63 17.77 -10.08
CA ILE A 519 8.30 16.58 -9.52
C ILE A 519 9.74 16.92 -9.17
N LEU A 520 10.16 16.58 -7.96
CA LEU A 520 11.54 16.62 -7.50
C LEU A 520 12.04 15.19 -7.33
N SER A 521 12.84 14.72 -8.28
CA SER A 521 13.31 13.34 -8.33
C SER A 521 14.74 13.21 -7.86
N PHE A 522 14.96 12.36 -6.88
CA PHE A 522 16.29 11.91 -6.43
C PHE A 522 16.65 10.65 -7.24
N GLU A 523 17.52 10.79 -8.24
CA GLU A 523 17.77 9.74 -9.25
C GLU A 523 18.93 8.78 -8.90
N GLY A 524 19.53 8.90 -7.71
CA GLY A 524 20.75 8.20 -7.33
C GLY A 524 22.00 8.96 -7.76
N ASP A 525 23.19 8.43 -7.45
CA ASP A 525 24.50 9.07 -7.68
C ASP A 525 24.57 10.54 -7.22
N SER A 526 23.77 10.88 -6.19
CA SER A 526 23.64 12.23 -5.62
C SER A 526 23.05 13.28 -6.59
N ASN A 527 22.38 12.83 -7.68
CA ASN A 527 21.72 13.70 -8.65
C ASN A 527 20.25 13.93 -8.27
N VAL A 528 19.79 15.18 -8.42
CA VAL A 528 18.38 15.55 -8.18
C VAL A 528 17.88 16.38 -9.36
N VAL A 529 16.74 15.98 -9.90
CA VAL A 529 16.10 16.64 -11.04
C VAL A 529 14.80 17.30 -10.58
N PHE A 530 14.64 18.59 -10.91
CA PHE A 530 13.39 19.31 -10.72
C PHE A 530 12.68 19.42 -12.07
N TYR A 531 11.49 18.88 -12.17
CA TYR A 531 10.70 18.81 -13.41
C TYR A 531 9.34 19.49 -13.21
N GLU A 532 8.95 20.35 -14.16
CA GLU A 532 7.63 20.98 -14.21
C GLU A 532 6.68 20.10 -15.00
N GLY A 533 5.69 19.50 -14.33
CA GLY A 533 4.73 18.58 -14.91
C GLY A 533 4.23 17.55 -13.90
N THR A 534 3.36 16.65 -14.38
CA THR A 534 2.81 15.54 -13.61
C THR A 534 3.81 14.38 -13.51
N TYR A 535 3.48 13.39 -12.69
CA TYR A 535 4.31 12.19 -12.55
C TYR A 535 4.43 11.41 -13.87
N SER A 536 3.34 11.23 -14.60
CA SER A 536 3.33 10.52 -15.88
C SER A 536 4.18 11.23 -16.94
N GLU A 537 4.14 12.57 -16.99
CA GLU A 537 4.97 13.37 -17.91
C GLU A 537 6.46 13.26 -17.57
N TYR A 538 6.79 13.24 -16.27
CA TYR A 538 8.14 13.01 -15.80
C TYR A 538 8.65 11.60 -16.17
N GLU A 539 7.84 10.54 -16.01
CA GLU A 539 8.21 9.17 -16.41
C GLU A 539 8.48 9.10 -17.92
N GLU A 540 7.64 9.72 -18.71
CA GLU A 540 7.85 9.77 -20.17
C GLU A 540 9.15 10.50 -20.53
N TYR A 541 9.44 11.60 -19.85
CA TYR A 541 10.71 12.32 -19.97
C TYR A 541 11.91 11.42 -19.60
N LYS A 542 11.82 10.70 -18.47
CA LYS A 542 12.86 9.79 -18.00
C LYS A 542 13.13 8.66 -19.00
N ARG A 543 12.09 8.02 -19.53
CA ARG A 543 12.22 6.97 -20.56
C ARG A 543 12.89 7.46 -21.83
N LYS A 544 12.56 8.67 -22.28
CA LYS A 544 13.18 9.27 -23.48
C LYS A 544 14.65 9.62 -23.27
N THR A 545 15.03 10.00 -22.05
CA THR A 545 16.37 10.51 -21.75
C THR A 545 17.34 9.43 -21.29
N LEU A 546 16.88 8.45 -20.48
CA LEU A 546 17.72 7.44 -19.83
C LEU A 546 17.50 6.02 -20.39
N GLY A 547 16.42 5.77 -21.16
CA GLY A 547 16.03 4.43 -21.61
C GLY A 547 15.44 3.57 -20.47
N ASP A 548 15.00 2.34 -20.82
CA ASP A 548 14.51 1.36 -19.84
C ASP A 548 15.71 0.73 -19.12
N ALA A 549 16.11 1.29 -17.99
CA ALA A 549 17.17 0.73 -17.15
C ALA A 549 16.54 -0.11 -16.01
N GLU A 550 17.06 -1.33 -15.82
CA GLU A 550 16.69 -2.16 -14.66
C GLU A 550 17.05 -1.46 -13.33
N PRO A 551 16.24 -1.62 -12.26
CA PRO A 551 16.55 -1.06 -10.95
C PRO A 551 17.91 -1.54 -10.44
N LYS A 552 18.77 -0.60 -10.07
CA LYS A 552 20.09 -0.90 -9.50
C LYS A 552 20.17 -0.38 -8.08
N ARG A 553 20.99 -1.01 -7.24
CA ARG A 553 21.30 -0.49 -5.90
C ARG A 553 21.80 0.94 -6.00
N VAL A 554 21.26 1.82 -5.15
CA VAL A 554 21.66 3.23 -5.08
C VAL A 554 23.14 3.31 -4.70
N ARG A 555 23.95 3.89 -5.58
CA ARG A 555 25.33 4.24 -5.28
C ARG A 555 25.36 5.72 -4.88
N TYR A 556 26.15 6.03 -3.83
CA TYR A 556 26.38 7.40 -3.42
C TYR A 556 27.81 7.79 -3.76
N ARG A 557 28.00 8.99 -4.25
CA ARG A 557 29.34 9.54 -4.43
C ARG A 557 29.97 9.79 -3.05
N LYS A 558 31.27 9.56 -2.96
CA LYS A 558 32.01 9.99 -1.76
C LYS A 558 32.23 11.50 -1.82
N LEU A 559 32.08 12.17 -0.67
CA LEU A 559 32.42 13.58 -0.56
C LEU A 559 33.93 13.73 -0.81
N ILE A 560 34.32 14.38 -1.89
CA ILE A 560 35.69 14.82 -2.12
C ILE A 560 35.81 16.15 -1.40
N VAL A 561 36.47 16.14 -0.24
CA VAL A 561 36.85 17.37 0.45
C VAL A 561 38.16 17.86 -0.19
N ASP A 562 38.07 18.92 -1.01
CA ASP A 562 39.24 19.64 -1.51
C ASP A 562 39.88 20.46 -0.40
#